data_35fae5755463cfdeac4c6d4562400912
#
_entry.id   35fae5755463cfdeac4c6d4562400912
#
_cell.length_a   1.000
_cell.length_b   1.000
_cell.length_c   1.000
_cell.angle_alpha   90.00
_cell.angle_beta   90.00
_cell.angle_gamma   90.00
#
_symmetry.space_group_name_H-M   'P 1'
#
loop_
_entity.id
_entity.type
_entity.pdbx_description
1 polymer ?
#
loop_
_entity_poly.entity_id
_entity_poly.type
_entity_poly.pdbx_seq_one_letter_code
_entity_poly.pdbx_strand_id
1 'polypeptide(L)'
;LALYATGGTMLGAMNELSSYHQAGSADSLPLRFLPFFGAATVFLLSAFTVVAFDIGWWALLLSAVLLAVGLYDVLQTKHAVLRNYPISGHMRYIFESIRPEIRQYFLEEENERTPFSRAQRSLVYQRAKAESDKRPFGTQLDVAADGYEWLNHSLCPSQIDSHDFRLTIGNAACKQPYNASIFNISAMSFGALSPHAILALNAGAKAGGFAHDTGEGAISRYHREHGGDLIWEIASAYFGCRDSQGRFDPEKFASQAQDPQVKMIEIKLSQGAKPGQGGLLPASKITPEIAEARGIPMGQ
;
A
#
# COMPACT_ATOMS: atom_id res chain seq x y z
N LEU A 1 25.04 -2.39 3.65
CA LEU A 1 23.97 -2.03 4.61
C LEU A 1 24.30 -2.72 5.93
N ALA A 2 25.01 -2.04 6.81
CA ALA A 2 25.31 -2.55 8.14
C ALA A 2 24.39 -1.83 9.16
N LEU A 3 23.43 -2.57 9.69
CA LEU A 3 22.65 -2.20 10.86
C LEU A 3 23.54 -2.44 12.10
N TYR A 4 24.05 -1.38 12.72
CA TYR A 4 24.55 -1.47 14.09
C TYR A 4 23.42 -1.02 15.04
N ALA A 5 22.87 -2.01 15.73
CA ALA A 5 21.89 -1.83 16.77
C ALA A 5 22.60 -1.48 18.09
N THR A 6 22.24 -0.36 18.69
CA THR A 6 22.41 -0.13 20.13
C THR A 6 21.47 -1.07 20.89
N GLY A 7 21.99 -1.79 21.89
CA GLY A 7 21.50 -2.95 22.58
C GLY A 7 20.13 -2.87 23.29
N GLY A 8 19.07 -2.69 22.53
CA GLY A 8 17.72 -3.07 22.93
C GLY A 8 17.38 -4.38 22.21
N THR A 9 17.19 -5.45 22.96
CA THR A 9 17.07 -6.81 22.43
C THR A 9 15.94 -6.87 21.39
N MET A 10 16.25 -7.36 20.18
CA MET A 10 15.31 -7.71 19.10
C MET A 10 14.11 -8.56 19.60
N LEU A 11 14.28 -9.23 20.73
CA LEU A 11 13.24 -9.97 21.46
C LEU A 11 12.17 -9.05 22.08
N GLY A 12 12.51 -7.85 22.53
CA GLY A 12 11.55 -6.87 23.07
C GLY A 12 10.63 -6.33 21.99
N ALA A 13 11.19 -5.97 20.84
CA ALA A 13 10.40 -5.50 19.69
C ALA A 13 9.55 -6.63 19.08
N MET A 14 10.01 -7.88 19.10
CA MET A 14 9.22 -9.03 18.64
C MET A 14 8.10 -9.39 19.61
N ASN A 15 8.28 -9.21 20.92
CA ASN A 15 7.22 -9.41 21.90
C ASN A 15 6.15 -8.31 21.85
N GLU A 16 6.52 -7.07 21.61
CA GLU A 16 5.54 -6.01 21.36
C GLU A 16 4.77 -6.26 20.03
N LEU A 17 5.46 -6.65 18.95
CA LEU A 17 4.79 -7.03 17.70
C LEU A 17 3.86 -8.25 17.86
N SER A 18 4.18 -9.18 18.77
CA SER A 18 3.31 -10.31 19.09
C SER A 18 2.01 -9.91 19.81
N SER A 19 2.05 -8.87 20.65
CA SER A 19 0.85 -8.36 21.33
C SER A 19 -0.13 -7.66 20.40
N TYR A 20 0.35 -7.10 19.27
CA TYR A 20 -0.50 -6.48 18.23
C TYR A 20 -1.26 -7.50 17.35
N HIS A 21 -0.93 -8.79 17.44
CA HIS A 21 -1.65 -9.83 16.69
C HIS A 21 -3.03 -10.16 17.32
N GLN A 22 -3.36 -9.63 18.50
CA GLN A 22 -4.60 -9.95 19.22
C GLN A 22 -5.71 -8.88 19.13
N ALA A 23 -5.48 -7.74 18.50
CA ALA A 23 -6.48 -6.65 18.41
C ALA A 23 -7.27 -6.62 17.10
N GLY A 24 -7.32 -7.70 16.33
CA GLY A 24 -8.20 -7.84 15.16
C GLY A 24 -9.55 -8.44 15.59
N SER A 25 -10.64 -7.72 15.40
CA SER A 25 -12.03 -8.13 15.67
C SER A 25 -12.30 -9.58 15.25
N ALA A 26 -12.76 -10.36 16.22
CA ALA A 26 -12.95 -11.81 16.13
C ALA A 26 -14.20 -12.27 15.34
N ASP A 27 -14.79 -11.46 14.45
CA ASP A 27 -16.16 -11.73 13.98
C ASP A 27 -16.38 -11.82 12.45
N SER A 28 -15.35 -11.93 11.63
CA SER A 28 -15.58 -12.34 10.23
C SER A 28 -14.44 -13.23 9.73
N LEU A 29 -14.78 -14.43 9.28
CA LEU A 29 -13.84 -15.28 8.53
C LEU A 29 -13.26 -14.46 7.38
N PRO A 30 -11.94 -14.26 7.31
CA PRO A 30 -11.36 -13.42 6.26
C PRO A 30 -11.62 -14.07 4.90
N LEU A 31 -12.30 -13.38 4.00
CA LEU A 31 -12.65 -13.82 2.63
C LEU A 31 -11.48 -14.48 1.88
N ARG A 32 -10.26 -14.09 2.20
CA ARG A 32 -9.02 -14.67 1.63
C ARG A 32 -8.82 -16.16 1.93
N PHE A 33 -9.42 -16.68 3.01
CA PHE A 33 -9.38 -18.11 3.38
C PHE A 33 -10.58 -18.90 2.84
N LEU A 34 -11.50 -18.27 2.14
CA LEU A 34 -12.70 -18.93 1.60
C LEU A 34 -12.39 -20.18 0.76
N PRO A 35 -11.38 -20.19 -0.14
CA PRO A 35 -11.01 -21.40 -0.89
C PRO A 35 -10.54 -22.54 0.01
N PHE A 36 -9.82 -22.24 1.08
CA PHE A 36 -9.34 -23.23 2.04
C PHE A 36 -10.49 -23.84 2.83
N PHE A 37 -11.39 -23.02 3.39
CA PHE A 37 -12.56 -23.52 4.10
C PHE A 37 -13.53 -24.25 3.17
N GLY A 38 -13.68 -23.78 1.92
CA GLY A 38 -14.45 -24.48 0.90
C GLY A 38 -13.89 -25.87 0.64
N ALA A 39 -12.59 -26.01 0.46
CA ALA A 39 -11.93 -27.31 0.27
C ALA A 39 -12.15 -28.24 1.49
N ALA A 40 -12.04 -27.71 2.72
CA ALA A 40 -12.30 -28.47 3.94
C ALA A 40 -13.77 -28.95 4.02
N THR A 41 -14.72 -28.09 3.68
CA THR A 41 -16.14 -28.43 3.65
C THR A 41 -16.42 -29.53 2.62
N VAL A 42 -15.89 -29.37 1.39
CA VAL A 42 -16.06 -30.40 0.34
C VAL A 42 -15.41 -31.72 0.76
N PHE A 43 -14.27 -31.70 1.41
CA PHE A 43 -13.62 -32.89 1.92
C PHE A 43 -14.50 -33.60 2.94
N LEU A 44 -15.07 -32.90 3.93
CA LEU A 44 -15.96 -33.50 4.93
C LEU A 44 -17.24 -34.08 4.30
N LEU A 45 -17.85 -33.36 3.36
CA LEU A 45 -19.04 -33.85 2.67
C LEU A 45 -18.75 -35.08 1.81
N SER A 46 -17.62 -35.06 1.06
CA SER A 46 -17.24 -36.20 0.22
C SER A 46 -16.84 -37.43 1.08
N ALA A 47 -16.18 -37.21 2.21
CA ALA A 47 -15.89 -38.29 3.18
C ALA A 47 -17.19 -38.91 3.70
N PHE A 48 -18.18 -38.10 4.04
CA PHE A 48 -19.50 -38.60 4.46
C PHE A 48 -20.18 -39.39 3.35
N THR A 49 -20.18 -38.90 2.10
CA THR A 49 -20.83 -39.63 0.97
C THR A 49 -20.13 -40.94 0.66
N VAL A 50 -18.81 -41.03 0.79
CA VAL A 50 -18.06 -42.26 0.61
C VAL A 50 -18.42 -43.28 1.72
N VAL A 51 -18.46 -42.82 2.98
CA VAL A 51 -18.77 -43.72 4.11
C VAL A 51 -20.22 -44.18 4.11
N ALA A 52 -21.16 -43.29 3.74
CA ALA A 52 -22.60 -43.60 3.79
C ALA A 52 -23.12 -44.34 2.54
N PHE A 53 -22.56 -44.06 1.37
CA PHE A 53 -23.12 -44.48 0.09
C PHE A 53 -22.10 -45.15 -0.84
N ASP A 54 -20.84 -45.25 -0.43
CA ASP A 54 -19.72 -45.79 -1.22
C ASP A 54 -19.53 -45.09 -2.60
N ILE A 55 -19.88 -43.80 -2.67
CA ILE A 55 -19.77 -42.98 -3.86
C ILE A 55 -18.94 -41.70 -3.59
N GLY A 56 -18.32 -41.15 -4.66
CA GLY A 56 -17.63 -39.85 -4.57
C GLY A 56 -16.15 -39.95 -4.23
N TRP A 57 -15.50 -41.07 -4.42
CA TRP A 57 -14.06 -41.27 -4.18
C TRP A 57 -13.16 -40.25 -4.85
N TRP A 58 -13.49 -39.85 -6.09
CA TRP A 58 -12.74 -38.81 -6.82
C TRP A 58 -12.85 -37.43 -6.16
N ALA A 59 -14.04 -37.09 -5.65
CA ALA A 59 -14.23 -35.83 -4.94
C ALA A 59 -13.47 -35.82 -3.62
N LEU A 60 -13.47 -36.95 -2.91
CA LEU A 60 -12.68 -37.12 -1.69
C LEU A 60 -11.18 -36.98 -1.95
N LEU A 61 -10.66 -37.65 -2.99
CA LEU A 61 -9.24 -37.57 -3.32
C LEU A 61 -8.82 -36.13 -3.69
N LEU A 62 -9.59 -35.49 -4.59
CA LEU A 62 -9.29 -34.12 -5.04
C LEU A 62 -9.35 -33.11 -3.89
N SER A 63 -10.40 -33.18 -3.07
CA SER A 63 -10.54 -32.28 -1.92
C SER A 63 -9.49 -32.53 -0.84
N ALA A 64 -9.05 -33.80 -0.63
CA ALA A 64 -7.96 -34.14 0.25
C ALA A 64 -6.64 -33.51 -0.20
N VAL A 65 -6.33 -33.55 -1.50
CA VAL A 65 -5.14 -32.90 -2.07
C VAL A 65 -5.21 -31.39 -1.90
N LEU A 66 -6.34 -30.77 -2.23
CA LEU A 66 -6.53 -29.32 -2.07
C LEU A 66 -6.41 -28.90 -0.60
N LEU A 67 -6.99 -29.69 0.31
CA LEU A 67 -6.89 -29.41 1.74
C LEU A 67 -5.44 -29.53 2.26
N ALA A 68 -4.71 -30.55 1.80
CA ALA A 68 -3.29 -30.73 2.14
C ALA A 68 -2.43 -29.58 1.63
N VAL A 69 -2.66 -29.13 0.39
CA VAL A 69 -1.98 -27.94 -0.16
C VAL A 69 -2.32 -26.70 0.65
N GLY A 70 -3.58 -26.46 0.95
CA GLY A 70 -4.00 -25.30 1.74
C GLY A 70 -3.43 -25.33 3.17
N LEU A 71 -3.36 -26.48 3.80
CA LEU A 71 -2.75 -26.64 5.12
C LEU A 71 -1.23 -26.33 5.07
N TYR A 72 -0.54 -26.85 4.06
CA TYR A 72 0.87 -26.54 3.83
C TYR A 72 1.09 -25.03 3.63
N ASP A 73 0.24 -24.39 2.82
CA ASP A 73 0.31 -22.95 2.57
C ASP A 73 0.20 -22.12 3.85
N VAL A 74 -0.72 -22.49 4.73
CA VAL A 74 -0.92 -21.78 6.01
C VAL A 74 0.27 -21.97 6.96
N LEU A 75 0.84 -23.17 7.00
CA LEU A 75 1.89 -23.53 7.96
C LEU A 75 3.29 -23.06 7.52
N GLN A 76 3.55 -22.96 6.22
CA GLN A 76 4.83 -22.54 5.71
C GLN A 76 5.11 -21.05 5.99
N THR A 77 6.39 -20.67 6.12
CA THR A 77 6.83 -19.30 6.44
C THR A 77 7.58 -18.58 5.29
N LYS A 78 7.89 -19.31 4.21
CA LYS A 78 8.74 -18.82 3.12
C LYS A 78 8.00 -17.90 2.13
N HIS A 79 6.71 -18.14 1.90
CA HIS A 79 5.91 -17.44 0.89
C HIS A 79 4.69 -16.75 1.51
N ALA A 80 4.82 -15.44 1.76
CA ALA A 80 3.76 -14.64 2.39
C ALA A 80 2.45 -14.64 1.58
N VAL A 81 2.53 -14.67 0.24
CA VAL A 81 1.33 -14.69 -0.63
C VAL A 81 0.54 -15.98 -0.42
N LEU A 82 1.18 -17.15 -0.43
CA LEU A 82 0.52 -18.44 -0.23
C LEU A 82 -0.08 -18.54 1.18
N ARG A 83 0.66 -18.08 2.19
CA ARG A 83 0.19 -18.08 3.57
C ARG A 83 -1.05 -17.21 3.78
N ASN A 84 -1.13 -16.06 3.10
CA ASN A 84 -2.28 -15.15 3.20
C ASN A 84 -3.46 -15.53 2.31
N TYR A 85 -3.21 -16.28 1.24
CA TYR A 85 -4.20 -16.72 0.26
C TYR A 85 -4.01 -18.21 -0.04
N PRO A 86 -4.30 -19.11 0.94
CA PRO A 86 -4.12 -20.54 0.79
C PRO A 86 -4.89 -21.07 -0.42
N ILE A 87 -4.29 -21.99 -1.16
CA ILE A 87 -4.79 -22.55 -2.44
C ILE A 87 -4.85 -21.49 -3.55
N SER A 88 -5.60 -20.41 -3.38
CA SER A 88 -5.80 -19.40 -4.44
C SER A 88 -4.52 -18.64 -4.80
N GLY A 89 -3.58 -18.50 -3.87
CA GLY A 89 -2.27 -17.87 -4.12
C GLY A 89 -1.45 -18.57 -5.21
N HIS A 90 -1.64 -19.88 -5.41
CA HIS A 90 -0.98 -20.63 -6.48
C HIS A 90 -1.38 -20.17 -7.88
N MET A 91 -2.59 -19.62 -8.06
CA MET A 91 -3.03 -19.06 -9.35
C MET A 91 -2.09 -17.97 -9.84
N ARG A 92 -1.57 -17.16 -8.93
CA ARG A 92 -0.59 -16.13 -9.28
C ARG A 92 0.65 -16.75 -9.93
N TYR A 93 1.21 -17.78 -9.32
CA TYR A 93 2.42 -18.43 -9.84
C TYR A 93 2.15 -19.18 -11.15
N ILE A 94 0.97 -19.76 -11.30
CA ILE A 94 0.53 -20.36 -12.57
C ILE A 94 0.52 -19.28 -13.66
N PHE A 95 -0.11 -18.13 -13.41
CA PHE A 95 -0.13 -17.03 -14.38
C PHE A 95 1.27 -16.47 -14.66
N GLU A 96 2.12 -16.39 -13.65
CA GLU A 96 3.51 -15.99 -13.83
C GLU A 96 4.29 -17.00 -14.71
N SER A 97 4.04 -18.29 -14.55
CA SER A 97 4.72 -19.32 -15.34
C SER A 97 4.31 -19.36 -16.81
N ILE A 98 3.02 -19.09 -17.12
CA ILE A 98 2.51 -19.07 -18.50
C ILE A 98 2.63 -17.68 -19.16
N ARG A 99 3.12 -16.68 -18.41
CA ARG A 99 3.29 -15.30 -18.91
C ARG A 99 4.19 -15.21 -20.16
N PRO A 100 5.32 -15.93 -20.27
CA PRO A 100 6.17 -15.87 -21.44
C PRO A 100 5.43 -16.30 -22.72
N GLU A 101 4.62 -17.36 -22.63
CA GLU A 101 3.87 -17.90 -23.76
C GLU A 101 2.73 -16.95 -24.15
N ILE A 102 2.02 -16.40 -23.17
CA ILE A 102 0.97 -15.39 -23.44
C ILE A 102 1.62 -14.18 -24.12
N ARG A 103 2.78 -13.72 -23.64
CA ARG A 103 3.47 -12.58 -24.25
C ARG A 103 3.93 -12.89 -25.67
N GLN A 104 4.50 -14.05 -25.88
CA GLN A 104 5.04 -14.46 -27.18
C GLN A 104 3.95 -14.59 -28.25
N TYR A 105 2.78 -15.12 -27.90
CA TYR A 105 1.75 -15.49 -28.89
C TYR A 105 0.56 -14.52 -28.96
N PHE A 106 0.28 -13.75 -27.90
CA PHE A 106 -0.96 -12.97 -27.81
C PHE A 106 -0.76 -11.49 -27.50
N LEU A 107 0.41 -11.10 -26.94
CA LEU A 107 0.61 -9.72 -26.51
C LEU A 107 1.77 -9.08 -27.28
N GLU A 108 1.46 -7.97 -27.92
CA GLU A 108 2.44 -7.07 -28.52
C GLU A 108 3.11 -6.23 -27.44
N GLU A 109 4.43 -6.06 -27.49
CA GLU A 109 5.15 -5.19 -26.57
C GLU A 109 4.85 -3.72 -26.84
N GLU A 110 4.69 -2.94 -25.77
CA GLU A 110 4.37 -1.51 -25.88
C GLU A 110 5.46 -0.70 -26.63
N ASN A 111 6.70 -1.19 -26.63
CA ASN A 111 7.85 -0.55 -27.27
C ASN A 111 8.25 -1.21 -28.60
N GLU A 112 7.50 -2.15 -29.12
CA GLU A 112 7.73 -2.65 -30.48
C GLU A 112 7.58 -1.52 -31.52
N ARG A 113 8.65 -1.35 -32.30
CA ARG A 113 8.79 -0.22 -33.24
C ARG A 113 8.62 -0.69 -34.67
N THR A 114 7.42 -0.90 -35.16
CA THR A 114 7.29 -1.25 -36.60
C THR A 114 5.92 -0.87 -37.16
N PRO A 115 5.76 0.15 -38.00
CA PRO A 115 6.62 1.34 -38.19
C PRO A 115 6.53 2.33 -37.03
N PHE A 116 5.50 2.20 -36.17
CA PHE A 116 5.26 2.98 -34.96
C PHE A 116 5.08 2.04 -33.78
N SER A 117 5.69 2.37 -32.66
CA SER A 117 5.51 1.60 -31.44
C SER A 117 4.03 1.55 -31.04
N ARG A 118 3.64 0.51 -30.30
CA ARG A 118 2.28 0.40 -29.74
C ARG A 118 1.93 1.63 -28.88
N ALA A 119 2.89 2.16 -28.15
CA ALA A 119 2.71 3.36 -27.35
C ALA A 119 2.32 4.58 -28.20
N GLN A 120 2.99 4.78 -29.33
CA GLN A 120 2.67 5.86 -30.27
C GLN A 120 1.29 5.67 -30.90
N ARG A 121 0.98 4.46 -31.36
CA ARG A 121 -0.34 4.13 -31.92
C ARG A 121 -1.44 4.33 -30.88
N SER A 122 -1.26 3.83 -29.65
CA SER A 122 -2.20 3.98 -28.56
C SER A 122 -2.51 5.45 -28.25
N LEU A 123 -1.47 6.31 -28.22
CA LEU A 123 -1.66 7.74 -28.00
C LEU A 123 -2.53 8.40 -29.08
N VAL A 124 -2.28 8.06 -30.34
CA VAL A 124 -3.09 8.57 -31.48
C VAL A 124 -4.54 8.14 -31.37
N TYR A 125 -4.79 6.85 -31.08
CA TYR A 125 -6.15 6.33 -30.94
C TYR A 125 -6.89 6.93 -29.75
N GLN A 126 -6.25 7.08 -28.60
CA GLN A 126 -6.85 7.71 -27.42
C GLN A 126 -7.25 9.15 -27.72
N ARG A 127 -6.39 9.93 -28.36
CA ARG A 127 -6.68 11.32 -28.72
C ARG A 127 -7.77 11.42 -29.76
N ALA A 128 -7.75 10.56 -30.78
CA ALA A 128 -8.79 10.53 -31.82
C ALA A 128 -10.18 10.19 -31.25
N LYS A 129 -10.23 9.40 -30.16
CA LYS A 129 -11.47 9.04 -29.47
C LYS A 129 -11.81 9.96 -28.30
N ALA A 130 -11.01 10.99 -28.04
CA ALA A 130 -11.13 11.87 -26.88
C ALA A 130 -11.19 11.10 -25.52
N GLU A 131 -10.49 9.97 -25.41
CA GLU A 131 -10.37 9.21 -24.19
C GLU A 131 -9.42 9.90 -23.20
N SER A 132 -9.71 9.76 -21.90
CA SER A 132 -8.82 10.24 -20.84
C SER A 132 -7.46 9.54 -20.89
N ASP A 133 -6.41 10.25 -20.59
CA ASP A 133 -5.06 9.68 -20.48
C ASP A 133 -5.02 8.68 -19.32
N LYS A 134 -4.56 7.46 -19.61
CA LYS A 134 -4.49 6.35 -18.64
C LYS A 134 -3.06 6.02 -18.24
N ARG A 135 -2.06 6.76 -18.76
CA ARG A 135 -0.67 6.48 -18.45
C ARG A 135 -0.21 7.25 -17.22
N PRO A 136 0.56 6.61 -16.31
CA PRO A 136 1.16 7.29 -15.19
C PRO A 136 2.26 8.24 -15.66
N PHE A 137 2.57 9.24 -14.83
CA PHE A 137 3.81 10.01 -14.98
C PHE A 137 5.02 9.12 -14.67
N GLY A 138 6.12 9.43 -15.31
CA GLY A 138 7.37 8.71 -15.19
C GLY A 138 7.76 8.02 -16.49
N THR A 139 9.01 7.57 -16.57
CA THR A 139 9.50 6.86 -17.74
C THR A 139 8.97 5.43 -17.80
N GLN A 140 8.58 4.99 -18.98
CA GLN A 140 8.25 3.60 -19.30
C GLN A 140 9.29 3.00 -20.27
N LEU A 141 10.33 3.78 -20.56
CA LEU A 141 11.42 3.36 -21.44
C LEU A 141 12.40 2.46 -20.67
N ASP A 142 13.10 1.59 -21.38
CA ASP A 142 14.24 0.85 -20.83
C ASP A 142 15.39 1.84 -20.62
N VAL A 143 15.62 2.20 -19.37
CA VAL A 143 16.66 3.17 -18.98
C VAL A 143 18.07 2.59 -19.07
N ALA A 144 18.20 1.28 -19.29
CA ALA A 144 19.47 0.60 -19.51
C ALA A 144 19.75 0.32 -21.00
N ALA A 145 18.82 0.70 -21.90
CA ALA A 145 19.01 0.51 -23.33
C ALA A 145 20.11 1.41 -23.89
N ASP A 146 20.79 0.93 -24.94
CA ASP A 146 21.78 1.70 -25.67
C ASP A 146 21.19 3.03 -26.19
N GLY A 147 21.92 4.12 -25.98
CA GLY A 147 21.50 5.45 -26.39
C GLY A 147 20.55 6.17 -25.41
N TYR A 148 20.28 5.57 -24.23
CA TYR A 148 19.59 6.30 -23.16
C TYR A 148 20.52 7.30 -22.49
N GLU A 149 20.08 8.52 -22.27
CA GLU A 149 20.88 9.61 -21.70
C GLU A 149 20.58 9.77 -20.20
N TRP A 150 21.64 9.90 -19.38
CA TRP A 150 21.54 10.16 -17.94
C TRP A 150 22.71 11.01 -17.45
N LEU A 151 22.58 11.54 -16.25
CA LEU A 151 23.68 12.23 -15.57
C LEU A 151 24.45 11.22 -14.71
N ASN A 152 25.78 11.19 -14.91
CA ASN A 152 26.67 10.39 -14.09
C ASN A 152 26.91 11.03 -12.72
N HIS A 153 27.32 10.21 -11.76
CA HIS A 153 27.86 10.68 -10.50
C HIS A 153 29.14 11.50 -10.71
N SER A 154 29.46 12.36 -9.72
CA SER A 154 30.72 13.07 -9.71
C SER A 154 31.92 12.10 -9.73
N LEU A 155 32.94 12.42 -10.53
CA LEU A 155 34.20 11.67 -10.53
C LEU A 155 35.00 11.88 -9.23
N CYS A 156 34.76 12.99 -8.52
CA CYS A 156 35.36 13.32 -7.23
C CYS A 156 34.27 13.59 -6.21
N PRO A 157 33.62 12.54 -5.67
CA PRO A 157 32.55 12.73 -4.69
C PRO A 157 33.15 13.26 -3.38
N SER A 158 32.40 14.15 -2.73
CA SER A 158 32.76 14.61 -1.39
C SER A 158 32.64 13.47 -0.39
N GLN A 159 33.62 13.36 0.50
CA GLN A 159 33.49 12.49 1.66
C GLN A 159 32.51 13.13 2.65
N ILE A 160 31.63 12.33 3.22
CA ILE A 160 30.65 12.76 4.19
C ILE A 160 30.85 12.00 5.50
N ASP A 161 30.86 12.74 6.61
CA ASP A 161 31.08 12.19 7.94
C ASP A 161 29.83 11.52 8.53
N SER A 162 28.65 11.91 8.06
CA SER A 162 27.36 11.40 8.53
C SER A 162 26.36 11.29 7.39
N HIS A 163 25.51 10.26 7.45
CA HIS A 163 24.36 10.10 6.55
C HIS A 163 23.04 10.64 7.15
N ASP A 164 23.08 11.20 8.37
CA ASP A 164 21.91 11.86 8.98
C ASP A 164 21.80 13.31 8.48
N PHE A 165 21.34 13.44 7.25
CA PHE A 165 21.12 14.74 6.62
C PHE A 165 19.82 15.36 7.12
N ARG A 166 19.96 16.55 7.76
CA ARG A 166 18.81 17.29 8.28
C ARG A 166 18.80 18.73 7.81
N LEU A 167 17.59 19.25 7.71
CA LEU A 167 17.35 20.64 7.33
C LEU A 167 16.36 21.26 8.32
N THR A 168 16.68 22.44 8.84
CA THR A 168 15.73 23.18 9.66
C THR A 168 14.68 23.83 8.79
N ILE A 169 13.42 23.43 8.97
CA ILE A 169 12.24 24.01 8.33
C ILE A 169 11.64 25.03 9.29
N GLY A 170 11.37 26.22 8.77
CA GLY A 170 10.87 27.36 9.54
C GLY A 170 11.86 28.51 9.55
N ASN A 171 11.36 29.74 9.39
CA ASN A 171 12.15 30.98 9.47
C ASN A 171 12.13 31.57 10.88
N ALA A 172 12.71 32.75 11.07
CA ALA A 172 12.79 33.44 12.38
C ALA A 172 11.40 33.78 12.99
N ALA A 173 10.33 33.82 12.19
CA ALA A 173 8.96 34.02 12.67
C ALA A 173 8.28 32.72 13.11
N CYS A 174 8.85 31.56 12.80
CA CYS A 174 8.32 30.26 13.18
C CYS A 174 8.59 30.00 14.66
N LYS A 175 7.55 29.78 15.45
CA LYS A 175 7.68 29.51 16.90
C LYS A 175 8.19 28.09 17.20
N GLN A 176 8.02 27.16 16.25
CA GLN A 176 8.42 25.76 16.40
C GLN A 176 9.10 25.27 15.12
N PRO A 177 10.33 25.71 14.84
CA PRO A 177 11.08 25.22 13.70
C PRO A 177 11.33 23.71 13.83
N TYR A 178 11.23 23.00 12.72
CA TYR A 178 11.38 21.54 12.67
C TYR A 178 12.71 21.14 12.02
N ASN A 179 13.51 20.35 12.72
CA ASN A 179 14.73 19.77 12.18
C ASN A 179 14.40 18.49 11.42
N ALA A 180 13.99 18.66 10.16
CA ALA A 180 13.51 17.61 9.28
C ALA A 180 14.65 16.76 8.73
N SER A 181 14.47 15.45 8.69
CA SER A 181 15.29 14.58 7.83
C SER A 181 15.01 14.88 6.36
N ILE A 182 16.01 14.72 5.49
CA ILE A 182 15.78 14.73 4.04
C ILE A 182 15.06 13.45 3.55
N PHE A 183 15.10 12.39 4.35
CA PHE A 183 14.33 11.15 4.11
C PHE A 183 13.07 11.17 4.95
N ASN A 184 11.90 11.07 4.32
CA ASN A 184 10.60 11.02 4.98
C ASN A 184 9.73 9.99 4.28
N ILE A 185 8.72 9.47 4.99
CA ILE A 185 7.71 8.59 4.39
C ILE A 185 6.74 9.46 3.59
N SER A 186 6.61 9.14 2.31
CA SER A 186 5.71 9.80 1.37
C SER A 186 4.25 9.67 1.80
N ALA A 187 3.39 10.49 1.22
CA ALA A 187 1.95 10.57 1.47
C ALA A 187 1.25 9.20 1.44
N MET A 188 0.80 8.73 2.59
CA MET A 188 0.16 7.42 2.78
C MET A 188 -1.14 7.58 3.56
N SER A 189 -2.27 7.68 2.85
CA SER A 189 -3.57 7.93 3.47
C SER A 189 -4.20 6.68 4.05
N PHE A 190 -4.81 6.83 5.23
CA PHE A 190 -5.70 5.82 5.78
C PHE A 190 -6.96 5.70 4.91
N GLY A 191 -7.32 4.48 4.57
CA GLY A 191 -8.41 4.17 3.64
C GLY A 191 -7.91 3.82 2.23
N ALA A 192 -6.80 4.43 1.77
CA ALA A 192 -6.03 3.90 0.65
C ALA A 192 -5.14 2.75 1.12
N LEU A 193 -4.54 2.88 2.31
CA LEU A 193 -3.81 1.82 2.99
C LEU A 193 -4.60 1.30 4.20
N SER A 194 -4.26 0.09 4.62
CA SER A 194 -4.85 -0.56 5.79
C SER A 194 -4.37 0.09 7.10
N PRO A 195 -5.11 -0.11 8.22
CA PRO A 195 -4.66 0.31 9.55
C PRO A 195 -3.25 -0.17 9.89
N HIS A 196 -2.97 -1.44 9.65
CA HIS A 196 -1.67 -2.04 9.96
C HIS A 196 -0.51 -1.44 9.15
N ALA A 197 -0.76 -1.06 7.90
CA ALA A 197 0.24 -0.39 7.08
C ALA A 197 0.57 1.00 7.64
N ILE A 198 -0.44 1.78 8.01
CA ILE A 198 -0.23 3.11 8.61
C ILE A 198 0.50 2.99 9.96
N LEU A 199 0.11 2.05 10.81
CA LEU A 199 0.81 1.78 12.08
C LEU A 199 2.29 1.45 11.86
N ALA A 200 2.58 0.51 10.96
CA ALA A 200 3.96 0.12 10.68
C ALA A 200 4.81 1.28 10.13
N LEU A 201 4.23 2.10 9.24
CA LEU A 201 4.91 3.27 8.69
C LEU A 201 5.19 4.33 9.77
N ASN A 202 4.21 4.63 10.63
CA ASN A 202 4.40 5.62 11.69
C ASN A 202 5.37 5.12 12.77
N ALA A 203 5.34 3.82 13.11
CA ALA A 203 6.34 3.20 13.98
C ALA A 203 7.75 3.30 13.39
N GLY A 204 7.89 3.04 12.09
CA GLY A 204 9.16 3.19 11.36
C GLY A 204 9.65 4.63 11.35
N ALA A 205 8.76 5.60 11.11
CA ALA A 205 9.09 7.03 11.18
C ALA A 205 9.60 7.43 12.56
N LYS A 206 8.92 6.97 13.61
CA LYS A 206 9.36 7.20 15.00
C LYS A 206 10.73 6.62 15.29
N ALA A 207 10.95 5.36 14.90
CA ALA A 207 12.21 4.67 15.12
C ALA A 207 13.37 5.30 14.33
N GLY A 208 13.10 5.74 13.09
CA GLY A 208 14.09 6.35 12.21
C GLY A 208 14.30 7.86 12.43
N GLY A 209 13.47 8.51 13.26
CA GLY A 209 13.58 9.95 13.53
C GLY A 209 13.28 10.82 12.31
N PHE A 210 12.35 10.41 11.45
CA PHE A 210 11.88 11.14 10.27
C PHE A 210 10.36 11.25 10.27
N ALA A 211 9.80 12.05 9.36
CA ALA A 211 8.37 12.29 9.32
C ALA A 211 7.62 11.26 8.45
N HIS A 212 6.35 11.06 8.78
CA HIS A 212 5.37 10.31 8.00
C HIS A 212 4.30 11.27 7.47
N ASP A 213 4.19 11.39 6.15
CA ASP A 213 3.14 12.17 5.52
C ASP A 213 1.83 11.39 5.55
N THR A 214 0.77 12.06 6.03
CA THR A 214 -0.54 11.45 6.26
C THR A 214 -1.30 11.13 4.97
N GLY A 215 -0.87 11.70 3.84
CA GLY A 215 -1.68 11.73 2.66
C GLY A 215 -2.97 12.53 2.85
N GLU A 216 -3.73 12.69 1.77
CA GLU A 216 -4.93 13.56 1.71
C GLU A 216 -6.16 13.03 2.45
N GLY A 217 -6.06 11.89 3.14
CA GLY A 217 -7.17 11.23 3.84
C GLY A 217 -7.41 11.70 5.28
N ALA A 218 -6.83 12.80 5.72
CA ALA A 218 -6.73 13.31 7.09
C ALA A 218 -5.84 12.47 8.02
N ILE A 219 -5.61 12.98 9.22
CA ILE A 219 -4.88 12.27 10.26
C ILE A 219 -5.83 11.28 10.93
N SER A 220 -5.56 9.99 10.78
CA SER A 220 -6.30 8.94 11.46
C SER A 220 -5.71 8.63 12.84
N ARG A 221 -6.43 7.91 13.69
CA ARG A 221 -5.91 7.39 14.96
C ARG A 221 -4.65 6.54 14.77
N TYR A 222 -4.53 5.84 13.66
CA TYR A 222 -3.40 5.00 13.34
C TYR A 222 -2.11 5.78 13.03
N HIS A 223 -2.23 7.01 12.50
CA HIS A 223 -1.10 7.92 12.36
C HIS A 223 -0.59 8.43 13.72
N ARG A 224 -1.45 8.43 14.75
CA ARG A 224 -1.13 8.97 16.07
C ARG A 224 -0.56 7.94 17.04
N GLU A 225 -0.85 6.67 16.86
CA GLU A 225 -0.62 5.59 17.81
C GLU A 225 0.83 5.51 18.31
N HIS A 226 1.80 5.59 17.39
CA HIS A 226 3.23 5.47 17.75
C HIS A 226 3.90 6.82 18.01
N GLY A 227 3.22 7.93 17.78
CA GLY A 227 3.75 9.26 18.02
C GLY A 227 4.97 9.63 17.16
N GLY A 228 5.08 9.06 15.94
CA GLY A 228 6.05 9.50 14.94
C GLY A 228 5.66 10.86 14.38
N ASP A 229 6.63 11.69 14.03
CA ASP A 229 6.41 13.02 13.48
C ASP A 229 5.53 12.94 12.22
N LEU A 230 4.58 13.87 12.08
CA LEU A 230 3.65 13.91 10.95
C LEU A 230 3.87 15.14 10.07
N ILE A 231 3.74 14.93 8.76
CA ILE A 231 3.43 15.96 7.79
C ILE A 231 1.94 15.80 7.46
N TRP A 232 1.15 16.81 7.76
CA TRP A 232 -0.30 16.76 7.49
C TRP A 232 -0.57 17.27 6.09
N GLU A 233 -0.95 16.39 5.18
CA GLU A 233 -1.32 16.74 3.81
C GLU A 233 -2.80 17.16 3.74
N ILE A 234 -3.04 18.30 3.11
CA ILE A 234 -4.36 18.86 2.84
C ILE A 234 -4.56 19.00 1.33
N ALA A 235 -5.59 18.35 0.81
CA ALA A 235 -5.97 18.44 -0.60
C ALA A 235 -7.35 19.09 -0.77
N SER A 236 -7.89 19.04 -1.97
CA SER A 236 -9.15 19.72 -2.37
C SER A 236 -10.40 19.32 -1.58
N ALA A 237 -10.38 18.17 -0.88
CA ALA A 237 -11.49 17.72 -0.03
C ALA A 237 -11.45 18.27 1.40
N TYR A 238 -10.35 18.92 1.81
CA TYR A 238 -10.12 19.49 3.14
C TYR A 238 -10.33 18.51 4.30
N PHE A 239 -10.05 17.22 4.09
CA PHE A 239 -10.20 16.22 5.14
C PHE A 239 -9.33 16.56 6.36
N GLY A 240 -9.97 16.49 7.55
CA GLY A 240 -9.36 16.91 8.79
C GLY A 240 -9.62 18.38 9.17
N CYS A 241 -9.96 19.25 8.20
CA CYS A 241 -10.29 20.66 8.45
C CYS A 241 -11.46 21.14 7.56
N ARG A 242 -12.50 20.29 7.40
CA ARG A 242 -13.70 20.65 6.64
C ARG A 242 -14.92 20.84 7.55
N ASP A 243 -15.84 21.71 7.14
CA ASP A 243 -17.16 21.85 7.74
C ASP A 243 -18.13 20.75 7.26
N SER A 244 -19.36 20.76 7.77
CA SER A 244 -20.42 19.81 7.37
C SER A 244 -20.86 19.94 5.91
N GLN A 245 -20.53 21.06 5.25
CA GLN A 245 -20.82 21.31 3.84
C GLN A 245 -19.61 21.02 2.93
N GLY A 246 -18.51 20.53 3.50
CA GLY A 246 -17.31 20.18 2.77
C GLY A 246 -16.37 21.35 2.47
N ARG A 247 -16.58 22.52 3.07
CA ARG A 247 -15.74 23.71 2.88
C ARG A 247 -14.65 23.77 3.94
N PHE A 248 -13.62 24.56 3.69
CA PHE A 248 -12.53 24.79 4.64
C PHE A 248 -13.04 25.43 5.92
N ASP A 249 -12.64 24.88 7.08
CA ASP A 249 -12.96 25.34 8.42
C ASP A 249 -11.66 25.83 9.11
N PRO A 250 -11.47 27.15 9.29
CA PRO A 250 -10.25 27.70 9.90
C PRO A 250 -10.03 27.28 11.36
N GLU A 251 -11.11 27.06 12.12
CA GLU A 251 -10.99 26.68 13.53
C GLU A 251 -10.49 25.24 13.68
N LYS A 252 -11.06 24.32 12.89
CA LYS A 252 -10.57 22.93 12.82
C LYS A 252 -9.14 22.86 12.31
N PHE A 253 -8.81 23.65 11.28
CA PHE A 253 -7.45 23.75 10.79
C PHE A 253 -6.48 24.19 11.88
N ALA A 254 -6.81 25.29 12.60
CA ALA A 254 -5.96 25.82 13.66
C ALA A 254 -5.76 24.82 14.80
N SER A 255 -6.84 24.12 15.19
CA SER A 255 -6.78 23.08 16.22
C SER A 255 -5.86 21.91 15.81
N GLN A 256 -6.01 21.41 14.58
CA GLN A 256 -5.22 20.30 14.08
C GLN A 256 -3.75 20.68 13.85
N ALA A 257 -3.50 21.91 13.39
CA ALA A 257 -2.15 22.43 13.16
C ALA A 257 -1.35 22.65 14.46
N GLN A 258 -2.02 22.77 15.62
CA GLN A 258 -1.37 22.91 16.92
C GLN A 258 -1.00 21.59 17.57
N ASP A 259 -1.37 20.46 16.98
CA ASP A 259 -0.98 19.14 17.48
C ASP A 259 0.55 19.01 17.48
N PRO A 260 1.17 18.67 18.61
CA PRO A 260 2.62 18.58 18.71
C PRO A 260 3.25 17.50 17.82
N GLN A 261 2.48 16.52 17.37
CA GLN A 261 2.94 15.50 16.42
C GLN A 261 2.99 16.05 14.98
N VAL A 262 2.20 17.07 14.65
CA VAL A 262 2.19 17.70 13.33
C VAL A 262 3.36 18.70 13.25
N LYS A 263 4.36 18.36 12.45
CA LYS A 263 5.57 19.17 12.28
C LYS A 263 5.51 20.09 11.08
N MET A 264 4.83 19.67 10.03
CA MET A 264 4.65 20.41 8.79
C MET A 264 3.24 20.21 8.24
N ILE A 265 2.82 21.17 7.42
CA ILE A 265 1.57 21.10 6.66
C ILE A 265 1.94 21.13 5.18
N GLU A 266 1.43 20.17 4.44
CA GLU A 266 1.58 20.08 2.99
C GLU A 266 0.26 20.40 2.30
N ILE A 267 0.27 21.33 1.35
CA ILE A 267 -0.91 21.67 0.54
C ILE A 267 -0.74 21.02 -0.84
N LYS A 268 -1.58 20.05 -1.12
CA LYS A 268 -1.60 19.33 -2.38
C LYS A 268 -2.48 20.04 -3.39
N LEU A 269 -1.88 20.62 -4.39
CA LEU A 269 -2.59 21.35 -5.45
C LEU A 269 -3.17 20.43 -6.51
N SER A 270 -2.48 19.33 -6.84
CA SER A 270 -2.88 18.40 -7.90
C SER A 270 -2.26 17.03 -7.69
N GLN A 271 -2.86 16.02 -8.31
CA GLN A 271 -2.30 14.65 -8.35
C GLN A 271 -1.68 14.39 -9.72
N GLY A 272 -0.65 13.53 -9.74
CA GLY A 272 -0.10 12.99 -10.97
C GLY A 272 -1.11 12.09 -11.69
N ALA A 273 -0.95 11.90 -13.00
CA ALA A 273 -1.73 10.95 -13.78
C ALA A 273 -1.50 9.53 -13.25
N LYS A 274 -2.59 8.77 -13.12
CA LYS A 274 -2.58 7.39 -12.65
C LYS A 274 -3.26 6.50 -13.67
N PRO A 275 -2.87 5.21 -13.79
CA PRO A 275 -3.64 4.25 -14.58
C PRO A 275 -5.04 4.10 -13.96
N GLY A 276 -6.08 4.25 -14.78
CA GLY A 276 -7.47 4.16 -14.33
C GLY A 276 -7.94 5.38 -13.55
N GLN A 277 -8.99 5.20 -12.75
CA GLN A 277 -9.57 6.27 -11.92
C GLN A 277 -8.83 6.33 -10.57
N GLY A 278 -7.66 6.95 -10.54
CA GLY A 278 -6.93 7.20 -9.31
C GLY A 278 -7.60 8.27 -8.43
N GLY A 279 -7.48 8.12 -7.11
CA GLY A 279 -8.00 9.09 -6.14
C GLY A 279 -9.48 8.96 -5.80
N LEU A 280 -10.19 7.97 -6.34
CA LEU A 280 -11.58 7.68 -6.00
C LEU A 280 -11.64 6.59 -4.90
N LEU A 281 -12.29 6.88 -3.79
CA LEU A 281 -12.65 5.89 -2.79
C LEU A 281 -14.16 5.62 -2.91
N PRO A 282 -14.57 4.45 -3.45
CA PRO A 282 -15.99 4.14 -3.60
C PRO A 282 -16.71 4.09 -2.24
N ALA A 283 -17.98 4.51 -2.20
CA ALA A 283 -18.81 4.51 -0.99
C ALA A 283 -18.83 3.15 -0.27
N SER A 284 -18.79 2.04 -1.03
CA SER A 284 -18.74 0.67 -0.50
C SER A 284 -17.46 0.34 0.28
N LYS A 285 -16.40 1.13 0.13
CA LYS A 285 -15.12 0.97 0.87
C LYS A 285 -14.99 1.91 2.06
N ILE A 286 -15.96 2.80 2.28
CA ILE A 286 -15.93 3.74 3.39
C ILE A 286 -16.44 3.02 4.64
N THR A 287 -15.50 2.63 5.49
CA THR A 287 -15.81 2.08 6.82
C THR A 287 -16.16 3.20 7.79
N PRO A 288 -16.82 2.91 8.95
CA PRO A 288 -17.06 3.91 9.98
C PRO A 288 -15.81 4.68 10.40
N GLU A 289 -14.67 3.99 10.51
CA GLU A 289 -13.39 4.60 10.88
C GLU A 289 -12.85 5.56 9.81
N ILE A 290 -13.03 5.23 8.53
CA ILE A 290 -12.66 6.12 7.42
C ILE A 290 -13.58 7.34 7.39
N ALA A 291 -14.87 7.12 7.59
CA ALA A 291 -15.85 8.21 7.66
C ALA A 291 -15.54 9.19 8.79
N GLU A 292 -15.22 8.66 9.99
CA GLU A 292 -14.78 9.44 11.14
C GLU A 292 -13.51 10.25 10.84
N ALA A 293 -12.46 9.59 10.36
CA ALA A 293 -11.17 10.22 10.08
C ALA A 293 -11.30 11.35 9.03
N ARG A 294 -12.15 11.18 8.03
CA ARG A 294 -12.35 12.14 6.95
C ARG A 294 -13.43 13.18 7.24
N GLY A 295 -14.23 12.99 8.30
CA GLY A 295 -15.36 13.86 8.62
C GLY A 295 -16.45 13.83 7.55
N ILE A 296 -16.78 12.64 7.02
CA ILE A 296 -17.80 12.43 5.98
C ILE A 296 -18.89 11.48 6.48
N PRO A 297 -20.14 11.61 5.98
CA PRO A 297 -21.19 10.63 6.25
C PRO A 297 -20.87 9.25 5.66
N MET A 298 -21.41 8.20 6.28
CA MET A 298 -21.38 6.85 5.72
C MET A 298 -22.16 6.79 4.40
N GLY A 299 -21.59 6.13 3.40
CA GLY A 299 -22.26 5.87 2.13
C GLY A 299 -22.19 7.00 1.09
N GLN A 300 -21.35 8.00 1.32
CA GLN A 300 -21.07 9.07 0.34
C GLN A 300 -19.78 8.82 -0.44
#